data_2846b7ca393d63848b946c2afdf26a77
#
_entry.id   2846b7ca393d63848b946c2afdf26a77
#
_cell.length_a   1.000
_cell.length_b   1.000
_cell.length_c   1.000
_cell.angle_alpha   90.00
_cell.angle_beta   90.00
_cell.angle_gamma   90.00
#
_symmetry.space_group_name_H-M   'P 1'
#
loop_
_entity.id
_entity.type
_entity.pdbx_description
1 polymer ?
#
loop_
_entity_poly.entity_id
_entity_poly.type
_entity_poly.pdbx_seq_one_letter_code
_entity_poly.pdbx_strand_id
1 'polypeptide(L)'
;NGAPYCVIIILGVLTCIIEASGISTGEQVAFLTLTCSLFWMFSYITSHVNVIMLRRKMKNVPRNFKTPLFPLLQIVGIALQVYMMFNISTDPVQRRNIYILCFVLYAALFIYAFIWVKYRLKLPLLKGIGVHQVMMMESPEYHRVHSDLKNESNTNMGT
;
A
#
# COMPACT_ATOMS: atom_id res chain seq x y z
N ASN A 1 3.73 19.89 13.53
CA ASN A 1 2.55 19.66 12.68
C ASN A 1 3.00 18.90 11.42
N GLY A 2 2.91 17.55 11.45
CA GLY A 2 3.34 16.68 10.34
C GLY A 2 2.27 16.44 9.27
N ALA A 3 1.31 17.34 9.10
CA ALA A 3 0.30 17.17 8.08
C ALA A 3 0.89 17.39 6.66
N PRO A 4 0.64 16.53 5.70
CA PRO A 4 1.19 16.62 4.34
C PRO A 4 0.45 17.67 3.51
N TYR A 5 0.52 18.94 3.89
CA TYR A 5 -0.22 20.04 3.24
C TYR A 5 0.05 20.10 1.72
N CYS A 6 1.29 19.87 1.30
CA CYS A 6 1.64 19.88 -0.13
C CYS A 6 0.84 18.83 -0.91
N VAL A 7 0.68 17.62 -0.37
CA VAL A 7 -0.07 16.55 -1.02
C VAL A 7 -1.55 16.90 -1.12
N ILE A 8 -2.12 17.46 -0.05
CA ILE A 8 -3.53 17.88 -0.01
C ILE A 8 -3.79 18.97 -1.05
N ILE A 9 -2.91 19.98 -1.13
CA ILE A 9 -3.05 21.09 -2.09
C ILE A 9 -2.92 20.57 -3.54
N ILE A 10 -1.92 19.72 -3.81
CA ILE A 10 -1.72 19.15 -5.14
C ILE A 10 -2.94 18.32 -5.59
N LEU A 11 -3.46 17.47 -4.70
CA LEU A 11 -4.67 16.67 -4.99
C LEU A 11 -5.89 17.57 -5.19
N GLY A 12 -6.08 18.60 -4.36
CA GLY A 12 -7.18 19.54 -4.50
C GLY A 12 -7.14 20.30 -5.83
N VAL A 13 -5.98 20.84 -6.19
CA VAL A 13 -5.79 21.54 -7.48
C VAL A 13 -6.02 20.60 -8.66
N LEU A 14 -5.48 19.37 -8.60
CA LEU A 14 -5.66 18.38 -9.65
C LEU A 14 -7.13 18.01 -9.84
N THR A 15 -7.86 17.82 -8.74
CA THR A 15 -9.31 17.54 -8.77
C THR A 15 -10.07 18.71 -9.39
N CYS A 16 -9.79 19.94 -8.99
CA CYS A 16 -10.43 21.14 -9.58
C CYS A 16 -10.15 21.28 -11.09
N ILE A 17 -8.94 20.95 -11.55
CA ILE A 17 -8.61 20.99 -12.99
C ILE A 17 -9.41 19.94 -13.76
N ILE A 18 -9.55 18.72 -13.22
CA ILE A 18 -10.32 17.64 -13.83
C ILE A 18 -11.80 18.03 -13.93
N GLU A 19 -12.37 18.56 -12.86
CA GLU A 19 -13.76 19.04 -12.82
C GLU A 19 -13.99 20.19 -13.83
N ALA A 20 -13.11 21.20 -13.85
CA ALA A 20 -13.20 22.35 -14.72
C ALA A 20 -13.01 22.03 -16.20
N SER A 21 -12.31 20.93 -16.53
CA SER A 21 -12.10 20.49 -17.92
C SER A 21 -13.35 19.95 -18.61
N GLY A 22 -14.46 19.77 -17.86
CA GLY A 22 -15.71 19.21 -18.39
C GLY A 22 -15.62 17.73 -18.79
N ILE A 23 -14.52 17.06 -18.46
CA ILE A 23 -14.32 15.61 -18.69
C ILE A 23 -15.20 14.79 -17.76
N SER A 24 -15.78 15.42 -16.73
CA SER A 24 -16.57 14.78 -15.67
C SER A 24 -18.00 14.48 -16.14
N THR A 25 -18.16 13.67 -17.19
CA THR A 25 -19.47 13.13 -17.54
C THR A 25 -19.85 12.02 -16.56
N GLY A 26 -21.16 11.79 -16.36
CA GLY A 26 -21.61 10.75 -15.43
C GLY A 26 -21.07 9.36 -15.72
N GLU A 27 -20.86 9.01 -16.98
CA GLU A 27 -20.26 7.75 -17.39
C GLU A 27 -18.77 7.66 -17.02
N GLN A 28 -18.03 8.74 -17.16
CA GLN A 28 -16.61 8.79 -16.81
C GLN A 28 -16.39 8.76 -15.31
N VAL A 29 -17.22 9.45 -14.53
CA VAL A 29 -17.20 9.39 -13.08
C VAL A 29 -17.51 7.96 -12.61
N ALA A 30 -18.51 7.30 -13.18
CA ALA A 30 -18.81 5.91 -12.88
C ALA A 30 -17.63 4.98 -13.21
N PHE A 31 -16.99 5.16 -14.39
CA PHE A 31 -15.82 4.39 -14.80
C PHE A 31 -14.65 4.56 -13.82
N LEU A 32 -14.33 5.79 -13.44
CA LEU A 32 -13.25 6.08 -12.48
C LEU A 32 -13.57 5.52 -11.09
N THR A 33 -14.82 5.64 -10.64
CA THR A 33 -15.27 5.10 -9.34
C THR A 33 -15.13 3.57 -9.31
N LEU A 34 -15.53 2.88 -10.38
CA LEU A 34 -15.36 1.43 -10.49
C LEU A 34 -13.88 1.03 -10.52
N THR A 35 -13.03 1.82 -11.20
CA THR A 35 -11.58 1.59 -11.22
C THR A 35 -11.00 1.76 -9.81
N CYS A 36 -11.34 2.81 -9.09
CA CYS A 36 -10.92 3.00 -7.70
C CYS A 36 -11.40 1.86 -6.79
N SER A 37 -12.62 1.39 -6.98
CA SER A 37 -13.16 0.26 -6.22
C SER A 37 -12.35 -1.02 -6.44
N LEU A 38 -11.89 -1.25 -7.68
CA LEU A 38 -11.01 -2.37 -8.01
C LEU A 38 -9.67 -2.28 -7.24
N PHE A 39 -9.07 -1.08 -7.16
CA PHE A 39 -7.86 -0.85 -6.35
C PHE A 39 -8.08 -1.18 -4.87
N TRP A 40 -9.19 -0.76 -4.29
CA TRP A 40 -9.53 -1.07 -2.91
C TRP A 40 -9.66 -2.58 -2.68
N MET A 41 -10.31 -3.30 -3.60
CA MET A 41 -10.46 -4.76 -3.52
C MET A 41 -9.08 -5.47 -3.51
N PHE A 42 -8.15 -5.05 -4.38
CA PHE A 42 -6.77 -5.58 -4.36
C PHE A 42 -6.06 -5.32 -3.04
N SER A 43 -6.21 -4.12 -2.49
CA SER A 43 -5.63 -3.75 -1.20
C SER A 43 -6.16 -4.63 -0.07
N TYR A 44 -7.46 -4.90 -0.04
CA TYR A 44 -8.08 -5.78 0.95
C TYR A 44 -7.63 -7.24 0.81
N ILE A 45 -7.56 -7.77 -0.41
CA ILE A 45 -7.03 -9.11 -0.67
C ILE A 45 -5.60 -9.22 -0.12
N THR A 46 -4.75 -8.24 -0.42
CA THR A 46 -3.38 -8.20 0.08
C THR A 46 -3.34 -8.16 1.61
N SER A 47 -4.22 -7.39 2.24
CA SER A 47 -4.34 -7.31 3.70
C SER A 47 -4.75 -8.67 4.31
N HIS A 48 -5.71 -9.36 3.72
CA HIS A 48 -6.11 -10.71 4.18
C HIS A 48 -4.96 -11.71 4.05
N VAL A 49 -4.24 -11.70 2.93
CA VAL A 49 -3.05 -12.55 2.73
C VAL A 49 -1.98 -12.23 3.76
N ASN A 50 -1.69 -10.95 4.01
CA ASN A 50 -0.72 -10.53 5.02
C ASN A 50 -1.11 -11.02 6.42
N VAL A 51 -2.37 -10.93 6.81
CA VAL A 51 -2.85 -11.44 8.11
C VAL A 51 -2.62 -12.95 8.22
N ILE A 52 -2.90 -13.72 7.15
CA ILE A 52 -2.67 -15.16 7.13
C ILE A 52 -1.18 -15.47 7.27
N MET A 53 -0.33 -14.78 6.51
CA MET A 53 1.12 -14.97 6.54
C MET A 53 1.72 -14.60 7.91
N LEU A 54 1.35 -13.46 8.48
CA LEU A 54 1.81 -13.03 9.79
C LEU A 54 1.41 -14.00 10.89
N ARG A 55 0.20 -14.53 10.84
CA ARG A 55 -0.24 -15.52 11.82
C ARG A 55 0.48 -16.86 11.71
N ARG A 56 0.88 -17.25 10.49
CA ARG A 56 1.68 -18.46 10.27
C ARG A 56 3.13 -18.29 10.70
N LYS A 57 3.74 -17.11 10.41
CA LYS A 57 5.15 -16.86 10.75
C LYS A 57 5.36 -16.55 12.23
N MET A 58 4.41 -15.89 12.88
CA MET A 58 4.54 -15.36 14.23
C MET A 58 3.58 -16.07 15.21
N LYS A 59 3.70 -17.39 15.32
CA LYS A 59 2.82 -18.21 16.20
C LYS A 59 3.00 -17.90 17.69
N ASN A 60 4.21 -17.51 18.10
CA ASN A 60 4.62 -17.40 19.50
C ASN A 60 4.45 -15.99 20.09
N VAL A 61 3.97 -15.02 19.31
CA VAL A 61 3.75 -13.66 19.81
C VAL A 61 2.44 -13.64 20.62
N PRO A 62 2.47 -13.18 21.88
CA PRO A 62 1.26 -13.04 22.69
C PRO A 62 0.33 -12.00 22.04
N ARG A 63 -0.94 -12.37 21.88
CA ARG A 63 -1.95 -11.51 21.24
C ARG A 63 -3.12 -11.34 22.17
N ASN A 64 -3.51 -10.09 22.37
CA ASN A 64 -4.66 -9.75 23.21
C ASN A 64 -6.00 -10.18 22.58
N PHE A 65 -6.05 -10.34 21.25
CA PHE A 65 -7.25 -10.75 20.54
C PHE A 65 -6.97 -11.89 19.56
N LYS A 66 -7.74 -12.97 19.69
CA LYS A 66 -7.75 -14.11 18.75
C LYS A 66 -9.05 -14.04 17.96
N THR A 67 -8.97 -13.70 16.67
CA THR A 67 -10.14 -13.72 15.78
C THR A 67 -10.76 -15.11 15.76
N PRO A 68 -12.04 -15.25 16.12
CA PRO A 68 -12.73 -16.52 15.99
C PRO A 68 -12.77 -16.94 14.50
N LEU A 69 -12.84 -18.24 14.24
CA LEU A 69 -12.94 -18.80 12.88
C LEU A 69 -11.75 -18.48 11.95
N PHE A 70 -10.56 -18.15 12.50
CA PHE A 70 -9.35 -18.06 11.68
C PHE A 70 -8.95 -19.46 11.16
N PRO A 71 -8.59 -19.64 9.87
CA PRO A 71 -8.44 -18.67 8.77
C PRO A 71 -9.68 -18.53 7.87
N LEU A 72 -10.82 -19.13 8.22
CA LEU A 72 -12.02 -19.22 7.39
C LEU A 72 -12.51 -17.82 6.96
N LEU A 73 -12.56 -16.88 7.90
CA LEU A 73 -13.07 -15.53 7.65
C LEU A 73 -12.24 -14.79 6.56
N GLN A 74 -10.92 -14.96 6.60
CA GLN A 74 -10.02 -14.36 5.62
C GLN A 74 -10.20 -14.99 4.23
N ILE A 75 -10.38 -16.31 4.17
CA ILE A 75 -10.58 -17.04 2.91
C ILE A 75 -11.92 -16.64 2.29
N VAL A 76 -12.99 -16.56 3.07
CA VAL A 76 -14.30 -16.10 2.61
C VAL A 76 -14.22 -14.65 2.13
N GLY A 77 -13.53 -13.77 2.86
CA GLY A 77 -13.32 -12.38 2.46
C GLY A 77 -12.61 -12.27 1.11
N ILE A 78 -11.54 -13.03 0.90
CA ILE A 78 -10.83 -13.09 -0.39
C ILE A 78 -11.76 -13.60 -1.51
N ALA A 79 -12.49 -14.69 -1.26
CA ALA A 79 -13.37 -15.28 -2.26
C ALA A 79 -14.49 -14.31 -2.70
N LEU A 80 -15.11 -13.62 -1.74
CA LEU A 80 -16.14 -12.60 -2.04
C LEU A 80 -15.56 -11.43 -2.83
N GLN A 81 -14.37 -10.96 -2.48
CA GLN A 81 -13.73 -9.86 -3.21
C GLN A 81 -13.36 -10.26 -4.63
N VAL A 82 -12.83 -11.46 -4.82
CA VAL A 82 -12.54 -12.00 -6.18
C VAL A 82 -13.83 -12.12 -6.99
N TYR A 83 -14.91 -12.61 -6.38
CA TYR A 83 -16.22 -12.67 -7.03
C TYR A 83 -16.71 -11.27 -7.47
N MET A 84 -16.62 -10.27 -6.58
CA MET A 84 -17.01 -8.89 -6.89
C MET A 84 -16.12 -8.28 -7.99
N MET A 85 -14.83 -8.60 -8.01
CA MET A 85 -13.94 -8.13 -9.08
C MET A 85 -14.41 -8.62 -10.46
N PHE A 86 -14.80 -9.89 -10.59
CA PHE A 86 -15.31 -10.41 -11.86
C PHE A 86 -16.65 -9.80 -12.29
N ASN A 87 -17.43 -9.29 -11.33
CA ASN A 87 -18.75 -8.68 -11.56
C ASN A 87 -18.74 -7.15 -11.40
N ILE A 88 -17.60 -6.49 -11.58
CA ILE A 88 -17.45 -5.05 -11.34
C ILE A 88 -18.26 -4.17 -12.32
N SER A 89 -18.56 -4.67 -13.51
CA SER A 89 -19.41 -4.02 -14.50
C SER A 89 -20.18 -5.07 -15.29
N THR A 90 -21.41 -4.74 -15.63
CA THR A 90 -22.27 -5.56 -16.52
C THR A 90 -21.87 -5.45 -17.98
N ASP A 91 -21.31 -4.30 -18.38
CA ASP A 91 -20.79 -4.10 -19.74
C ASP A 91 -19.41 -4.73 -19.90
N PRO A 92 -19.23 -5.70 -20.84
CA PRO A 92 -17.95 -6.35 -21.06
C PRO A 92 -16.84 -5.40 -21.54
N VAL A 93 -17.21 -4.37 -22.32
CA VAL A 93 -16.23 -3.40 -22.87
C VAL A 93 -15.72 -2.50 -21.76
N GLN A 94 -16.63 -1.96 -20.95
CA GLN A 94 -16.29 -1.14 -19.80
C GLN A 94 -15.46 -1.93 -18.79
N ARG A 95 -15.83 -3.16 -18.48
CA ARG A 95 -15.10 -4.06 -17.59
C ARG A 95 -13.67 -4.28 -18.06
N ARG A 96 -13.46 -4.57 -19.35
CA ARG A 96 -12.12 -4.74 -19.94
C ARG A 96 -11.29 -3.47 -19.78
N ASN A 97 -11.86 -2.30 -20.07
CA ASN A 97 -11.16 -1.02 -19.96
C ASN A 97 -10.77 -0.70 -18.51
N ILE A 98 -11.62 -1.01 -17.53
CA ILE A 98 -11.31 -0.89 -16.09
C ILE A 98 -10.11 -1.76 -15.74
N TYR A 99 -10.05 -3.02 -16.18
CA TYR A 99 -8.92 -3.89 -15.89
C TYR A 99 -7.63 -3.41 -16.53
N ILE A 100 -7.69 -2.94 -17.80
CA ILE A 100 -6.51 -2.40 -18.49
C ILE A 100 -5.97 -1.17 -17.74
N LEU A 101 -6.83 -0.22 -17.40
CA LEU A 101 -6.43 0.98 -16.67
C LEU A 101 -5.84 0.62 -15.30
N CYS A 102 -6.48 -0.28 -14.57
CA CYS A 102 -6.01 -0.74 -13.28
C CYS A 102 -4.64 -1.40 -13.39
N PHE A 103 -4.45 -2.27 -14.38
CA PHE A 103 -3.16 -2.93 -14.62
C PHE A 103 -2.05 -1.94 -14.96
N VAL A 104 -2.31 -0.97 -15.83
CA VAL A 104 -1.34 0.08 -16.19
C VAL A 104 -0.93 0.90 -14.97
N LEU A 105 -1.90 1.32 -14.16
CA LEU A 105 -1.62 2.08 -12.94
C LEU A 105 -0.84 1.25 -11.91
N TYR A 106 -1.18 -0.03 -11.70
CA TYR A 106 -0.41 -0.90 -10.82
C TYR A 106 1.02 -1.12 -11.32
N ALA A 107 1.20 -1.32 -12.63
CA ALA A 107 2.52 -1.47 -13.22
C ALA A 107 3.36 -0.19 -13.02
N ALA A 108 2.78 0.97 -13.23
CA ALA A 108 3.45 2.26 -12.99
C ALA A 108 3.84 2.44 -11.52
N LEU A 109 2.93 2.15 -10.59
CA LEU A 109 3.20 2.22 -9.16
C LEU A 109 4.25 1.19 -8.73
N PHE A 110 4.23 -0.01 -9.30
CA PHE A 110 5.21 -1.05 -9.01
C PHE A 110 6.60 -0.64 -9.51
N ILE A 111 6.71 -0.09 -10.71
CA ILE A 111 7.97 0.43 -11.26
C ILE A 111 8.48 1.57 -10.39
N TYR A 112 7.62 2.51 -10.01
CA TYR A 112 7.98 3.60 -9.11
C TYR A 112 8.49 3.08 -7.76
N ALA A 113 7.76 2.16 -7.13
CA ALA A 113 8.16 1.55 -5.86
C ALA A 113 9.48 0.79 -5.98
N PHE A 114 9.68 0.06 -7.08
CA PHE A 114 10.92 -0.67 -7.36
C PHE A 114 12.11 0.28 -7.46
N ILE A 115 11.98 1.36 -8.23
CA ILE A 115 13.00 2.39 -8.39
C ILE A 115 13.31 3.03 -7.03
N TRP A 116 12.26 3.43 -6.29
CA TRP A 116 12.40 4.06 -4.98
C TRP A 116 13.14 3.17 -3.97
N VAL A 117 12.74 1.91 -3.86
CA VAL A 117 13.38 0.96 -2.93
C VAL A 117 14.83 0.69 -3.32
N LYS A 118 15.11 0.52 -4.61
CA LYS A 118 16.46 0.24 -5.10
C LYS A 118 17.41 1.43 -4.92
N TYR A 119 16.98 2.63 -5.27
CA TYR A 119 17.84 3.82 -5.27
C TYR A 119 17.86 4.57 -3.95
N ARG A 120 16.73 4.63 -3.24
CA ARG A 120 16.62 5.41 -2.00
C ARG A 120 16.85 4.59 -0.74
N LEU A 121 16.27 3.42 -0.66
CA LEU A 121 16.37 2.57 0.55
C LEU A 121 17.54 1.60 0.50
N LYS A 122 18.11 1.30 -0.69
CA LYS A 122 19.22 0.33 -0.88
C LYS A 122 18.96 -1.03 -0.21
N LEU A 123 17.69 -1.39 -0.02
CA LEU A 123 17.27 -2.64 0.60
C LEU A 123 17.04 -3.72 -0.46
N PRO A 124 17.38 -4.98 -0.18
CA PRO A 124 17.05 -6.09 -1.07
C PRO A 124 15.53 -6.30 -1.08
N LEU A 125 14.90 -6.08 -2.23
CA LEU A 125 13.44 -6.10 -2.44
C LEU A 125 12.73 -7.38 -2.01
N LEU A 126 13.41 -8.53 -2.05
CA LEU A 126 12.84 -9.85 -1.80
C LEU A 126 13.36 -10.52 -0.53
N LYS A 127 14.26 -9.86 0.20
CA LYS A 127 14.77 -10.42 1.46
C LYS A 127 13.87 -9.94 2.60
N GLY A 128 13.07 -10.85 3.15
CA GLY A 128 12.24 -10.52 4.31
C GLY A 128 13.11 -10.03 5.46
N ILE A 129 12.94 -8.76 5.84
CA ILE A 129 13.57 -8.20 7.03
C ILE A 129 12.97 -8.94 8.23
N GLY A 130 13.83 -9.42 9.14
CA GLY A 130 13.36 -10.09 10.35
C GLY A 130 12.49 -9.13 11.18
N VAL A 131 11.38 -9.63 11.71
CA VAL A 131 10.44 -8.83 12.52
C VAL A 131 11.15 -8.10 13.66
N HIS A 132 12.16 -8.72 14.24
CA HIS A 132 12.99 -8.12 15.30
C HIS A 132 13.75 -6.89 14.80
N GLN A 133 14.23 -6.89 13.56
CA GLN A 133 14.91 -5.72 12.95
C GLN A 133 13.92 -4.59 12.66
N VAL A 134 12.69 -4.92 12.22
CA VAL A 134 11.66 -3.90 11.99
C VAL A 134 11.23 -3.26 13.32
N MET A 135 11.03 -4.05 14.37
CA MET A 135 10.71 -3.54 15.70
C MET A 135 11.82 -2.67 16.28
N MET A 136 13.08 -3.03 16.07
CA MET A 136 14.22 -2.19 16.48
C MET A 136 14.27 -0.89 15.69
N MET A 137 13.99 -0.91 14.38
CA MET A 137 13.99 0.30 13.54
C MET A 137 12.88 1.28 13.92
N GLU A 138 11.75 0.81 14.43
CA GLU A 138 10.63 1.65 14.90
C GLU A 138 10.80 2.12 16.35
N SER A 139 11.73 1.54 17.12
CA SER A 139 11.92 1.93 18.51
C SER A 139 12.59 3.31 18.60
N PRO A 140 12.11 4.20 19.50
CA PRO A 140 12.76 5.50 19.76
C PRO A 140 14.22 5.38 20.20
N GLU A 141 14.56 4.26 20.80
CA GLU A 141 15.90 3.93 21.29
C GLU A 141 16.87 3.68 20.14
N TYR A 142 16.42 2.99 19.08
CA TYR A 142 17.21 2.80 17.85
C TYR A 142 17.56 4.13 17.18
N HIS A 143 16.59 5.05 17.11
CA HIS A 143 16.83 6.38 16.54
C HIS A 143 17.82 7.21 17.35
N ARG A 144 17.82 7.11 18.68
CA ARG A 144 18.80 7.78 19.55
C ARG A 144 20.19 7.23 19.33
N VAL A 145 20.37 5.92 19.45
CA VAL A 145 21.68 5.26 19.25
C VAL A 145 22.25 5.54 17.87
N HIS A 146 21.41 5.54 16.82
CA HIS A 146 21.88 5.81 15.45
C HIS A 146 22.25 7.29 15.22
N SER A 147 21.57 8.22 15.90
CA SER A 147 21.94 9.65 15.86
C SER A 147 23.26 9.90 16.59
N ASP A 148 23.49 9.25 17.71
CA ASP A 148 24.71 9.39 18.50
C ASP A 148 25.92 8.82 17.76
N LEU A 149 25.81 7.64 17.17
CA LEU A 149 26.87 7.05 16.34
C LEU A 149 27.21 7.90 15.12
N LYS A 150 26.23 8.53 14.50
CA LYS A 150 26.43 9.43 13.37
C LYS A 150 27.15 10.72 13.79
N ASN A 151 26.86 11.24 14.97
CA ASN A 151 27.53 12.41 15.51
C ASN A 151 28.99 12.11 15.89
N GLU A 152 29.26 10.95 16.51
CA GLU A 152 30.63 10.51 16.80
C GLU A 152 31.45 10.30 15.54
N SER A 153 30.88 9.70 14.48
CA SER A 153 31.58 9.53 13.22
C SER A 153 31.95 10.83 12.53
N ASN A 154 31.10 11.85 12.65
CA ASN A 154 31.38 13.18 12.10
C ASN A 154 32.42 13.95 12.91
N THR A 155 32.47 13.74 14.22
CA THR A 155 33.46 14.37 15.10
C THR A 155 34.88 13.79 14.87
N ASN A 156 34.97 12.48 14.60
CA ASN A 156 36.26 11.80 14.34
C ASN A 156 36.80 12.02 12.92
N MET A 157 35.99 12.53 11.97
CA MET A 157 36.44 12.92 10.62
C MET A 157 36.88 14.40 10.53
N GLY A 158 36.68 15.16 11.58
CA GLY A 158 37.01 16.61 11.63
C GLY A 158 38.32 16.94 12.38
N THR A 159 39.04 15.93 12.86
CA THR A 159 40.38 16.05 13.47
C THR A 159 41.42 15.43 12.56
#